data_08aad8dd43a02f6a9c38f513a8f5654a
#
_entry.id   08aad8dd43a02f6a9c38f513a8f5654a
#
_cell.length_a   1.000
_cell.length_b   1.000
_cell.length_c   1.000
_cell.angle_alpha   90.00
_cell.angle_beta   90.00
_cell.angle_gamma   90.00
#
_symmetry.space_group_name_H-M   'P 1'
#
loop_
_entity.id
_entity.type
_entity.pdbx_description
1 polymer ?
#
loop_
_entity_poly.entity_id
_entity_poly.type
_entity_poly.pdbx_seq_one_letter_code
_entity_poly.pdbx_strand_id
1 'polypeptide(L)'
;MNKIARKLVLSILTVVLTVAALGTTTFAWFTLTNTSVVQPFQAQIVSDTGIEIAIGQPTVSPLDLNWVTTLTTAEITAYIEAEYLGAFKFNMVTTTDGAAFNALGIGALVPTTAGYLELPINFRSNTADRILWDSVTLSSVASNWLSDVSFTYVDDAVKAPSTAISIDASNAMRVAILGQLTAGANVVAYEKPAVAGVNIVLGTGGDLSDGVGVGLGDAGAMNYYYQKNAELPFGAAAVTTLSTITSLSSNPIIDLTPGSVVDAGQEYYGQVMIRIWLEGWDANSFNSVLTRIIQAQFQFSGTNA
;
A
#
# COMPACT_ATOMS: atom_id res chain seq x y z
N MET A 1 -51.23 11.07 26.97
CA MET A 1 -50.70 10.45 25.74
C MET A 1 -51.33 9.09 25.57
N ASN A 2 -52.04 8.84 24.46
CA ASN A 2 -52.77 7.59 24.23
C ASN A 2 -51.80 6.42 24.15
N LYS A 3 -52.19 5.26 24.68
CA LYS A 3 -51.37 4.04 24.68
C LYS A 3 -50.84 3.65 23.28
N ILE A 4 -51.62 4.00 22.23
CA ILE A 4 -51.26 3.80 20.82
C ILE A 4 -50.10 4.70 20.40
N ALA A 5 -50.15 6.01 20.73
CA ALA A 5 -49.13 6.96 20.41
C ALA A 5 -47.77 6.58 21.07
N ARG A 6 -47.80 6.07 22.30
CA ARG A 6 -46.58 5.59 22.99
C ARG A 6 -45.97 4.36 22.33
N LYS A 7 -46.83 3.41 21.86
CA LYS A 7 -46.33 2.24 21.11
C LYS A 7 -45.75 2.61 19.77
N LEU A 8 -46.34 3.59 19.06
CA LEU A 8 -45.85 4.08 17.78
C LEU A 8 -44.48 4.76 17.94
N VAL A 9 -44.34 5.65 18.93
CA VAL A 9 -43.07 6.31 19.23
C VAL A 9 -41.97 5.31 19.59
N LEU A 10 -42.30 4.31 20.42
CA LEU A 10 -41.33 3.23 20.75
C LEU A 10 -40.93 2.43 19.53
N SER A 11 -41.86 2.07 18.65
CA SER A 11 -41.56 1.33 17.40
C SER A 11 -40.65 2.14 16.47
N ILE A 12 -40.94 3.42 16.26
CA ILE A 12 -40.10 4.30 15.45
C ILE A 12 -38.69 4.44 16.07
N LEU A 13 -38.60 4.62 17.38
CA LEU A 13 -37.34 4.74 18.08
C LEU A 13 -36.51 3.44 17.94
N THR A 14 -37.16 2.28 18.05
CA THR A 14 -36.49 0.97 17.87
C THR A 14 -35.95 0.83 16.45
N VAL A 15 -36.74 1.19 15.42
CA VAL A 15 -36.31 1.13 14.03
C VAL A 15 -35.13 2.08 13.79
N VAL A 16 -35.19 3.31 14.28
CA VAL A 16 -34.07 4.29 14.17
C VAL A 16 -32.81 3.77 14.85
N LEU A 17 -32.92 3.21 16.06
CA LEU A 17 -31.80 2.63 16.78
C LEU A 17 -31.24 1.39 16.06
N THR A 18 -32.08 0.55 15.47
CA THR A 18 -31.64 -0.61 14.70
C THR A 18 -30.91 -0.18 13.43
N VAL A 19 -31.42 0.80 12.70
CA VAL A 19 -30.76 1.34 11.50
C VAL A 19 -29.44 2.01 11.87
N ALA A 20 -29.41 2.78 12.98
CA ALA A 20 -28.17 3.36 13.48
C ALA A 20 -27.14 2.29 13.89
N ALA A 21 -27.58 1.24 14.58
CA ALA A 21 -26.71 0.12 14.97
C ALA A 21 -26.19 -0.66 13.75
N LEU A 22 -27.04 -0.92 12.75
CA LEU A 22 -26.62 -1.54 11.49
C LEU A 22 -25.67 -0.63 10.72
N GLY A 23 -25.90 0.66 10.69
CA GLY A 23 -25.00 1.63 10.07
C GLY A 23 -23.61 1.63 10.72
N THR A 24 -23.52 1.48 12.04
CA THR A 24 -22.22 1.47 12.74
C THR A 24 -21.46 0.16 12.55
N THR A 25 -22.13 -0.96 12.29
CA THR A 25 -21.44 -2.25 12.07
C THR A 25 -20.85 -2.38 10.67
N THR A 26 -21.42 -1.70 9.65
CA THR A 26 -20.84 -1.66 8.30
C THR A 26 -19.56 -0.84 8.24
N PHE A 27 -19.33 0.08 9.18
CA PHE A 27 -18.10 0.86 9.28
C PHE A 27 -16.91 0.09 9.87
N ALA A 28 -17.15 -0.99 10.60
CA ALA A 28 -16.10 -1.63 11.40
C ALA A 28 -14.99 -2.27 10.56
N TRP A 29 -15.21 -2.48 9.27
CA TRP A 29 -14.18 -3.05 8.43
C TRP A 29 -13.18 -2.00 7.92
N PHE A 30 -13.62 -0.78 7.63
CA PHE A 30 -12.75 0.30 7.16
C PHE A 30 -12.44 1.39 8.17
N THR A 31 -13.24 1.49 9.22
CA THR A 31 -13.08 2.55 10.21
C THR A 31 -12.81 2.02 11.61
N LEU A 32 -12.23 0.82 11.74
CA LEU A 32 -11.63 0.54 13.02
C LEU A 32 -10.51 1.54 13.19
N THR A 33 -10.82 2.62 13.92
CA THR A 33 -9.85 3.52 14.52
C THR A 33 -9.04 2.71 15.53
N ASN A 34 -8.29 1.76 15.05
CA ASN A 34 -7.18 1.26 15.81
C ASN A 34 -6.18 2.39 15.82
N THR A 35 -6.09 3.04 16.95
CA THR A 35 -4.92 3.76 17.36
C THR A 35 -3.78 2.76 17.51
N SER A 36 -3.43 2.09 16.42
CA SER A 36 -2.22 1.32 16.34
C SER A 36 -1.10 2.34 16.27
N VAL A 37 -0.32 2.37 17.31
CA VAL A 37 0.99 3.02 17.27
C VAL A 37 1.69 2.41 16.07
N VAL A 38 2.10 3.23 15.13
CA VAL A 38 2.85 2.81 13.95
C VAL A 38 4.07 2.04 14.45
N GLN A 39 4.07 0.75 14.22
CA GLN A 39 5.32 0.00 14.35
C GLN A 39 6.23 0.50 13.22
N PRO A 40 7.50 0.76 13.49
CA PRO A 40 8.36 1.42 12.53
C PRO A 40 8.41 0.62 11.23
N PHE A 41 8.17 1.31 10.12
CA PHE A 41 8.56 0.84 8.81
C PHE A 41 10.08 0.69 8.85
N GLN A 42 10.58 -0.52 8.62
CA GLN A 42 12.00 -0.78 8.56
C GLN A 42 12.40 -0.88 7.10
N ALA A 43 13.27 -0.02 6.65
CA ALA A 43 13.79 -0.06 5.30
C ALA A 43 15.32 0.09 5.28
N GLN A 44 15.94 -0.55 4.32
CA GLN A 44 17.33 -0.35 3.97
C GLN A 44 17.42 -0.18 2.46
N ILE A 45 18.19 0.80 2.03
CA ILE A 45 18.44 1.08 0.61
C ILE A 45 19.94 1.02 0.38
N VAL A 46 20.36 0.18 -0.56
CA VAL A 46 21.77 -0.03 -0.90
C VAL A 46 21.98 0.33 -2.36
N SER A 47 23.04 1.07 -2.64
CA SER A 47 23.53 1.37 -3.98
C SER A 47 24.82 0.62 -4.28
N ASP A 48 25.09 0.41 -5.56
CA ASP A 48 26.33 -0.18 -6.05
C ASP A 48 27.50 0.82 -5.98
N THR A 49 28.71 0.32 -6.24
CA THR A 49 29.94 1.13 -6.28
C THR A 49 29.83 2.26 -7.30
N GLY A 50 30.14 3.47 -6.88
CA GLY A 50 30.11 4.67 -7.73
C GLY A 50 28.76 5.41 -7.74
N ILE A 51 27.79 4.95 -6.97
CA ILE A 51 26.53 5.64 -6.73
C ILE A 51 26.40 5.98 -5.26
N GLU A 52 25.98 7.19 -4.97
CA GLU A 52 25.58 7.61 -3.64
C GLU A 52 24.11 7.99 -3.64
N ILE A 53 23.47 7.73 -2.52
CA ILE A 53 22.04 7.95 -2.28
C ILE A 53 21.83 8.88 -1.09
N ALA A 54 20.75 9.65 -1.14
CA ALA A 54 20.33 10.47 -0.01
C ALA A 54 18.79 10.51 0.05
N ILE A 55 18.23 10.61 1.24
CA ILE A 55 16.81 10.87 1.43
C ILE A 55 16.58 12.36 1.68
N GLY A 56 15.65 12.98 0.96
CA GLY A 56 15.33 14.40 1.13
C GLY A 56 14.37 14.91 0.08
N GLN A 57 13.52 15.85 0.48
CA GLN A 57 12.50 16.44 -0.37
C GLN A 57 13.08 17.12 -1.61
N PRO A 58 12.32 17.23 -2.73
CA PRO A 58 12.77 17.90 -3.96
C PRO A 58 13.17 19.36 -3.78
N THR A 59 12.71 19.98 -2.72
CA THR A 59 13.02 21.38 -2.37
C THR A 59 14.36 21.57 -1.65
N VAL A 60 14.99 20.49 -1.19
CA VAL A 60 16.28 20.51 -0.52
C VAL A 60 17.38 20.55 -1.57
N SER A 61 18.33 21.48 -1.41
CA SER A 61 19.50 21.53 -2.29
C SER A 61 20.30 20.23 -2.22
N PRO A 62 20.73 19.66 -3.34
CA PRO A 62 21.61 18.50 -3.34
C PRO A 62 22.88 18.67 -2.48
N LEU A 63 23.35 19.91 -2.28
CA LEU A 63 24.51 20.21 -1.44
C LEU A 63 24.23 20.06 0.06
N ASP A 64 22.96 20.10 0.45
CA ASP A 64 22.53 20.01 1.85
C ASP A 64 22.10 18.58 2.22
N LEU A 65 22.13 17.64 1.26
CA LEU A 65 21.76 16.25 1.48
C LEU A 65 22.92 15.45 2.10
N ASN A 66 22.58 14.50 2.95
CA ASN A 66 23.53 13.54 3.50
C ASN A 66 23.72 12.36 2.54
N TRP A 67 24.79 12.34 1.78
CA TRP A 67 25.08 11.33 0.77
C TRP A 67 25.79 10.13 1.37
N VAL A 68 25.24 8.95 1.14
CA VAL A 68 25.75 7.66 1.63
C VAL A 68 25.62 6.58 0.54
N THR A 69 26.31 5.47 0.69
CA THR A 69 26.11 4.29 -0.16
C THR A 69 25.01 3.35 0.36
N THR A 70 24.60 3.55 1.60
CA THR A 70 23.53 2.78 2.24
C THR A 70 22.73 3.68 3.17
N LEU A 71 21.45 3.83 2.89
CA LEU A 71 20.49 4.42 3.82
C LEU A 71 20.01 3.36 4.81
N THR A 72 20.30 3.58 6.06
CA THR A 72 19.95 2.67 7.15
C THR A 72 18.49 2.82 7.57
N THR A 73 17.96 1.80 8.25
CA THR A 73 16.63 1.89 8.86
C THR A 73 16.48 3.11 9.79
N ALA A 74 17.54 3.48 10.51
CA ALA A 74 17.50 4.63 11.44
C ALA A 74 17.32 5.96 10.68
N GLU A 75 18.03 6.16 9.56
CA GLU A 75 17.94 7.38 8.74
C GLU A 75 16.56 7.50 8.07
N ILE A 76 16.05 6.39 7.54
CA ILE A 76 14.71 6.37 6.92
C ILE A 76 13.63 6.58 7.99
N THR A 77 13.75 5.98 9.17
CA THR A 77 12.81 6.19 10.27
C THR A 77 12.83 7.65 10.73
N ALA A 78 14.00 8.26 10.88
CA ALA A 78 14.13 9.66 11.26
C ALA A 78 13.47 10.60 10.23
N TYR A 79 13.61 10.30 8.93
CA TYR A 79 12.93 11.04 7.87
C TYR A 79 11.39 10.90 8.01
N ILE A 80 10.87 9.68 8.18
CA ILE A 80 9.43 9.43 8.32
C ILE A 80 8.88 10.14 9.56
N GLU A 81 9.57 10.09 10.69
CA GLU A 81 9.16 10.76 11.92
C GLU A 81 9.10 12.29 11.74
N ALA A 82 10.07 12.86 11.04
CA ALA A 82 10.12 14.30 10.77
C ALA A 82 9.03 14.73 9.78
N GLU A 83 8.87 14.01 8.66
CA GLU A 83 7.93 14.36 7.60
C GLU A 83 6.47 14.19 8.04
N TYR A 84 6.18 13.12 8.76
CA TYR A 84 4.82 12.80 9.22
C TYR A 84 4.57 13.17 10.68
N LEU A 85 5.48 13.92 11.31
CA LEU A 85 5.38 14.38 12.71
C LEU A 85 5.11 13.23 13.70
N GLY A 86 5.68 12.07 13.45
CA GLY A 86 5.49 10.86 14.26
C GLY A 86 4.09 10.24 14.17
N ALA A 87 3.23 10.71 13.25
CA ALA A 87 1.83 10.30 13.14
C ALA A 87 1.52 9.44 11.90
N PHE A 88 2.55 8.96 11.18
CA PHE A 88 2.34 8.13 9.99
C PHE A 88 1.57 6.86 10.32
N LYS A 89 0.60 6.50 9.47
CA LYS A 89 -0.14 5.24 9.53
C LYS A 89 -0.47 4.77 8.14
N PHE A 90 -0.24 3.50 7.86
CA PHE A 90 -0.79 2.88 6.68
C PHE A 90 -2.32 2.82 6.79
N ASN A 91 -2.98 3.04 5.66
CA ASN A 91 -4.38 2.73 5.47
C ASN A 91 -4.51 1.91 4.18
N MET A 92 -5.65 1.29 3.97
CA MET A 92 -5.95 0.63 2.71
C MET A 92 -6.27 1.71 1.68
N VAL A 93 -5.41 1.83 0.70
CA VAL A 93 -5.54 2.78 -0.40
C VAL A 93 -5.33 2.06 -1.72
N THR A 94 -5.72 2.69 -2.82
CA THR A 94 -5.49 2.18 -4.16
C THR A 94 -5.06 3.30 -5.10
N THR A 95 -4.37 2.95 -6.17
CA THR A 95 -3.93 3.88 -7.20
C THR A 95 -3.94 3.21 -8.57
N THR A 96 -4.12 4.00 -9.63
CA THR A 96 -4.06 3.53 -11.02
C THR A 96 -2.79 3.99 -11.74
N ASP A 97 -2.06 4.95 -11.18
CA ASP A 97 -0.90 5.59 -11.80
C ASP A 97 0.33 5.67 -10.88
N GLY A 98 0.19 5.27 -9.62
CA GLY A 98 1.23 5.43 -8.60
C GLY A 98 1.40 6.86 -8.10
N ALA A 99 0.69 7.84 -8.66
CA ALA A 99 0.83 9.25 -8.34
C ALA A 99 -0.34 9.78 -7.52
N ALA A 100 -1.56 9.45 -7.88
CA ALA A 100 -2.77 9.83 -7.17
C ALA A 100 -3.37 8.62 -6.44
N PHE A 101 -3.71 8.79 -5.17
CA PHE A 101 -4.26 7.73 -4.34
C PHE A 101 -5.70 8.00 -3.95
N ASN A 102 -6.45 6.91 -3.78
CA ASN A 102 -7.80 6.93 -3.24
C ASN A 102 -7.85 6.02 -2.00
N ALA A 103 -8.44 6.53 -0.95
CA ALA A 103 -8.84 5.72 0.20
C ALA A 103 -10.11 4.94 -0.14
N LEU A 104 -10.22 3.76 0.41
CA LEU A 104 -11.40 2.95 0.30
C LEU A 104 -12.44 3.47 1.31
N GLY A 105 -13.31 4.36 0.87
CA GLY A 105 -14.37 5.00 1.66
C GLY A 105 -15.69 4.24 1.60
N ILE A 106 -16.72 4.78 2.23
CA ILE A 106 -18.04 4.17 2.21
C ILE A 106 -18.73 4.51 0.89
N GLY A 107 -19.12 3.49 0.15
CA GLY A 107 -19.86 3.65 -1.10
C GLY A 107 -19.07 4.30 -2.25
N ALA A 108 -17.83 4.73 -2.02
CA ALA A 108 -17.00 5.34 -3.06
C ALA A 108 -15.50 5.31 -2.71
N LEU A 109 -14.66 5.38 -3.73
CA LEU A 109 -13.24 5.74 -3.59
C LEU A 109 -13.14 7.25 -3.36
N VAL A 110 -12.36 7.66 -2.36
CA VAL A 110 -12.16 9.06 -1.98
C VAL A 110 -10.70 9.45 -2.18
N PRO A 111 -10.38 10.50 -2.97
CA PRO A 111 -9.01 10.96 -3.12
C PRO A 111 -8.36 11.24 -1.76
N THR A 112 -7.11 10.79 -1.59
CA THR A 112 -6.37 10.95 -0.35
C THR A 112 -4.90 11.28 -0.60
N THR A 113 -4.31 12.01 0.34
CA THR A 113 -2.88 12.27 0.46
C THR A 113 -2.27 11.57 1.68
N ALA A 114 -2.99 10.65 2.30
CA ALA A 114 -2.58 9.94 3.50
C ALA A 114 -2.79 8.42 3.34
N GLY A 115 -2.16 7.65 4.22
CA GLY A 115 -2.32 6.19 4.25
C GLY A 115 -1.30 5.42 3.41
N TYR A 116 -0.40 6.09 2.73
CA TYR A 116 0.74 5.55 2.02
C TYR A 116 2.01 6.32 2.35
N LEU A 117 3.16 5.68 2.18
CA LEU A 117 4.46 6.27 2.49
C LEU A 117 5.10 6.82 1.22
N GLU A 118 5.70 8.00 1.32
CA GLU A 118 6.50 8.64 0.27
C GLU A 118 7.94 8.81 0.76
N LEU A 119 8.89 8.29 -0.02
CA LEU A 119 10.32 8.41 0.23
C LEU A 119 10.98 9.04 -1.00
N PRO A 120 11.32 10.32 -0.96
CA PRO A 120 12.09 10.98 -2.02
C PRO A 120 13.55 10.56 -1.91
N ILE A 121 14.00 9.76 -2.86
CA ILE A 121 15.37 9.25 -2.92
C ILE A 121 16.13 9.98 -4.03
N ASN A 122 17.26 10.52 -3.64
CA ASN A 122 18.18 11.22 -4.52
C ASN A 122 19.36 10.32 -4.85
N PHE A 123 19.80 10.36 -6.08
CA PHE A 123 20.98 9.65 -6.57
C PHE A 123 21.99 10.64 -7.15
N ARG A 124 23.28 10.36 -6.90
CA ARG A 124 24.38 11.01 -7.61
C ARG A 124 25.43 10.00 -8.01
N SER A 125 26.10 10.25 -9.11
CA SER A 125 27.17 9.41 -9.63
C SER A 125 28.16 10.22 -10.46
N ASN A 126 29.42 9.76 -10.52
CA ASN A 126 30.43 10.25 -11.43
C ASN A 126 30.69 9.32 -12.62
N THR A 127 30.02 8.19 -12.67
CA THR A 127 30.27 7.14 -13.68
C THR A 127 29.00 6.64 -14.37
N ALA A 128 27.86 6.67 -13.71
CA ALA A 128 26.59 6.18 -14.23
C ALA A 128 25.64 7.34 -14.52
N ASP A 129 24.97 7.29 -15.65
CA ASP A 129 23.92 8.26 -16.04
C ASP A 129 22.51 7.67 -15.95
N ARG A 130 22.38 6.41 -15.53
CA ARG A 130 21.08 5.73 -15.32
C ARG A 130 21.10 4.87 -14.07
N ILE A 131 20.01 4.87 -13.34
CA ILE A 131 19.80 4.01 -12.17
C ILE A 131 18.81 2.90 -12.51
N LEU A 132 19.15 1.69 -12.07
CA LEU A 132 18.38 0.48 -12.20
C LEU A 132 17.87 0.05 -10.81
N TRP A 133 16.65 -0.48 -10.76
CA TRP A 133 16.12 -1.16 -9.59
C TRP A 133 16.35 -2.66 -9.72
N ASP A 134 17.26 -3.20 -8.95
CA ASP A 134 17.72 -4.59 -9.09
C ASP A 134 16.89 -5.56 -8.28
N SER A 135 16.59 -5.19 -7.04
CA SER A 135 15.80 -6.06 -6.18
C SER A 135 15.02 -5.29 -5.12
N VAL A 136 13.95 -5.93 -4.66
CA VAL A 136 13.20 -5.53 -3.48
C VAL A 136 12.81 -6.75 -2.68
N THR A 137 12.92 -6.66 -1.36
CA THR A 137 12.40 -7.67 -0.44
C THR A 137 11.34 -7.01 0.42
N LEU A 138 10.12 -7.51 0.34
CA LEU A 138 9.00 -7.10 1.18
C LEU A 138 8.70 -8.21 2.19
N SER A 139 8.66 -7.87 3.47
CA SER A 139 8.34 -8.83 4.53
C SER A 139 7.53 -8.18 5.65
N SER A 140 6.81 -9.00 6.38
CA SER A 140 6.19 -8.62 7.65
C SER A 140 6.20 -9.80 8.61
N VAL A 141 6.01 -9.52 9.89
CA VAL A 141 5.81 -10.58 10.88
C VAL A 141 4.38 -11.07 10.77
N ALA A 142 4.20 -12.27 10.23
CA ALA A 142 2.90 -12.91 10.17
C ALA A 142 2.35 -13.15 11.58
N SER A 143 1.04 -13.00 11.74
CA SER A 143 0.38 -13.38 12.99
C SER A 143 -1.05 -13.83 12.77
N ASN A 144 -1.54 -14.60 13.72
CA ASN A 144 -2.87 -15.18 13.64
C ASN A 144 -3.98 -14.13 13.75
N TRP A 145 -4.96 -14.27 12.87
CA TRP A 145 -6.23 -13.58 12.89
C TRP A 145 -7.35 -14.61 12.93
N LEU A 146 -8.44 -14.31 13.62
CA LEU A 146 -9.61 -15.18 13.74
C LEU A 146 -10.78 -14.57 12.97
N SER A 147 -11.33 -15.31 12.02
CA SER A 147 -12.56 -14.90 11.35
C SER A 147 -13.77 -15.11 12.25
N ASP A 148 -14.75 -14.22 12.17
CA ASP A 148 -16.04 -14.34 12.82
C ASP A 148 -17.13 -14.94 11.91
N VAL A 149 -16.82 -15.07 10.60
CA VAL A 149 -17.71 -15.67 9.60
C VAL A 149 -16.99 -16.77 8.82
N SER A 150 -17.76 -17.65 8.18
CA SER A 150 -17.21 -18.60 7.21
C SER A 150 -16.96 -17.91 5.89
N PHE A 151 -15.78 -18.08 5.29
CA PHE A 151 -15.44 -17.47 4.01
C PHE A 151 -14.38 -18.29 3.26
N THR A 152 -14.25 -18.07 1.96
CA THR A 152 -13.18 -18.65 1.14
C THR A 152 -11.91 -17.81 1.28
N TYR A 153 -10.82 -18.43 1.75
CA TYR A 153 -9.53 -17.78 1.90
C TYR A 153 -8.74 -17.80 0.58
N VAL A 154 -7.63 -17.09 0.53
CA VAL A 154 -6.75 -16.98 -0.67
C VAL A 154 -6.16 -18.30 -1.16
N ASP A 155 -6.24 -19.37 -0.37
CA ASP A 155 -5.85 -20.73 -0.74
C ASP A 155 -7.02 -21.57 -1.30
N ASP A 156 -8.14 -20.92 -1.65
CA ASP A 156 -9.40 -21.52 -2.09
C ASP A 156 -10.06 -22.44 -1.06
N ALA A 157 -9.56 -22.47 0.17
CA ALA A 157 -10.15 -23.28 1.23
C ALA A 157 -11.15 -22.46 2.05
N VAL A 158 -12.30 -23.06 2.32
CA VAL A 158 -13.29 -22.47 3.23
C VAL A 158 -12.76 -22.52 4.66
N LYS A 159 -12.65 -21.36 5.29
CA LYS A 159 -12.29 -21.20 6.71
C LYS A 159 -13.57 -21.02 7.53
N ALA A 160 -13.77 -21.87 8.51
CA ALA A 160 -14.89 -21.74 9.45
C ALA A 160 -14.65 -20.60 10.45
N PRO A 161 -15.70 -20.07 11.10
CA PRO A 161 -15.54 -19.10 12.19
C PRO A 161 -14.57 -19.60 13.26
N SER A 162 -13.80 -18.68 13.83
CA SER A 162 -12.76 -18.95 14.85
C SER A 162 -11.58 -19.80 14.37
N THR A 163 -11.44 -20.03 13.07
CA THR A 163 -10.20 -20.61 12.51
C THR A 163 -9.09 -19.59 12.60
N ALA A 164 -7.95 -19.99 13.16
CA ALA A 164 -6.76 -19.15 13.16
C ALA A 164 -6.11 -19.14 11.77
N ILE A 165 -5.97 -17.96 11.19
CA ILE A 165 -5.38 -17.73 9.87
C ILE A 165 -4.15 -16.87 10.07
N SER A 166 -2.99 -17.34 9.58
CA SER A 166 -1.75 -16.58 9.62
C SER A 166 -1.74 -15.54 8.50
N ILE A 167 -1.78 -14.26 8.87
CA ILE A 167 -1.81 -13.13 7.92
C ILE A 167 -0.44 -12.45 7.89
N ASP A 168 0.12 -12.34 6.68
CA ASP A 168 1.34 -11.60 6.36
C ASP A 168 0.97 -10.32 5.59
N ALA A 169 1.18 -9.16 6.19
CA ALA A 169 0.85 -7.86 5.60
C ALA A 169 1.64 -7.57 4.31
N SER A 170 2.83 -8.16 4.17
CA SER A 170 3.64 -7.96 2.97
C SER A 170 3.00 -8.50 1.70
N ASN A 171 2.01 -9.40 1.82
CA ASN A 171 1.27 -9.91 0.67
C ASN A 171 0.32 -8.86 0.07
N ALA A 172 -0.17 -7.91 0.87
CA ALA A 172 -1.01 -6.80 0.39
C ALA A 172 -0.20 -5.54 0.05
N MET A 173 1.12 -5.57 0.25
CA MET A 173 1.97 -4.41 -0.06
C MET A 173 2.21 -4.25 -1.54
N ARG A 174 2.30 -2.99 -1.94
CA ARG A 174 2.78 -2.56 -3.25
C ARG A 174 3.86 -1.50 -3.07
N VAL A 175 4.78 -1.46 -4.00
CA VAL A 175 5.80 -0.42 -4.11
C VAL A 175 5.81 0.12 -5.52
N ALA A 176 5.83 1.43 -5.69
CA ALA A 176 6.08 2.07 -6.97
C ALA A 176 7.26 3.02 -6.87
N ILE A 177 8.10 3.05 -7.89
CA ILE A 177 9.14 4.05 -8.07
C ILE A 177 8.76 4.91 -9.27
N LEU A 178 8.58 6.19 -8.99
CA LEU A 178 8.26 7.21 -9.98
C LEU A 178 9.55 7.99 -10.28
N GLY A 179 9.98 7.94 -11.52
CA GLY A 179 11.18 8.61 -11.99
C GLY A 179 11.00 9.18 -13.39
N GLN A 180 12.09 9.64 -13.98
CA GLN A 180 12.12 10.25 -15.30
C GLN A 180 13.20 9.59 -16.14
N LEU A 181 12.81 8.97 -17.24
CA LEU A 181 13.73 8.54 -18.29
C LEU A 181 13.78 9.58 -19.41
N THR A 182 14.78 9.50 -20.24
CA THR A 182 14.89 10.35 -21.45
C THR A 182 13.63 10.21 -22.34
N ALA A 183 13.01 9.05 -22.34
CA ALA A 183 11.77 8.78 -23.08
C ALA A 183 10.51 9.40 -22.44
N GLY A 184 10.57 9.89 -21.19
CA GLY A 184 9.43 10.46 -20.47
C GLY A 184 9.31 9.97 -19.04
N ALA A 185 8.20 10.34 -18.39
CA ALA A 185 7.89 9.87 -17.05
C ALA A 185 7.83 8.33 -17.00
N ASN A 186 8.39 7.75 -15.95
CA ASN A 186 8.52 6.33 -15.77
C ASN A 186 7.98 5.89 -14.41
N VAL A 187 7.18 4.84 -14.41
CA VAL A 187 6.66 4.21 -13.19
C VAL A 187 6.95 2.71 -13.25
N VAL A 188 7.71 2.23 -12.30
CA VAL A 188 7.92 0.80 -12.10
C VAL A 188 7.26 0.40 -10.78
N ALA A 189 6.27 -0.47 -10.85
CA ALA A 189 5.55 -0.92 -9.67
C ALA A 189 5.73 -2.42 -9.44
N TYR A 190 5.94 -2.78 -8.19
CA TYR A 190 6.23 -4.15 -7.76
C TYR A 190 5.25 -4.62 -6.69
N GLU A 191 4.90 -5.89 -6.77
CA GLU A 191 4.22 -6.64 -5.72
C GLU A 191 4.93 -7.97 -5.46
N LYS A 192 4.84 -8.47 -4.24
CA LYS A 192 5.38 -9.78 -3.87
C LYS A 192 4.66 -10.88 -4.67
N PRO A 193 5.39 -11.88 -5.22
CA PRO A 193 4.76 -13.00 -5.88
C PRO A 193 3.73 -13.68 -4.98
N ALA A 194 2.57 -14.01 -5.55
CA ALA A 194 1.50 -14.65 -4.80
C ALA A 194 1.91 -15.98 -4.20
N VAL A 195 1.63 -16.17 -2.92
CA VAL A 195 1.62 -17.49 -2.31
C VAL A 195 0.31 -18.16 -2.74
N ALA A 196 0.39 -19.36 -3.34
CA ALA A 196 -0.75 -20.12 -3.87
C ALA A 196 -1.45 -19.51 -5.12
N GLY A 197 -0.80 -18.61 -5.85
CA GLY A 197 -1.33 -18.10 -7.12
C GLY A 197 -2.29 -16.93 -7.00
N VAL A 198 -2.42 -16.36 -5.82
CA VAL A 198 -3.42 -15.34 -5.55
C VAL A 198 -2.80 -14.04 -5.06
N ASN A 199 -2.29 -13.24 -5.98
CA ASN A 199 -2.34 -11.78 -5.84
C ASN A 199 -3.59 -11.34 -6.59
N ILE A 200 -4.72 -11.35 -5.96
CA ILE A 200 -5.91 -10.84 -6.62
C ILE A 200 -5.91 -9.34 -6.48
N VAL A 201 -5.41 -8.74 -7.50
CA VAL A 201 -6.04 -7.58 -8.03
C VAL A 201 -7.26 -8.08 -8.78
N LEU A 202 -8.39 -7.65 -8.35
CA LEU A 202 -9.67 -7.96 -8.89
C LEU A 202 -9.72 -7.79 -10.38
N GLY A 203 -9.91 -8.90 -11.06
CA GLY A 203 -10.09 -8.91 -12.49
C GLY A 203 -11.20 -7.95 -12.88
N THR A 204 -10.92 -7.12 -13.86
CA THR A 204 -11.93 -6.37 -14.58
C THR A 204 -12.87 -7.40 -15.24
N GLY A 205 -14.13 -7.45 -14.81
CA GLY A 205 -15.18 -8.19 -15.50
C GLY A 205 -15.81 -9.39 -14.80
N GLY A 206 -15.54 -9.63 -13.53
CA GLY A 206 -16.34 -10.57 -12.73
C GLY A 206 -17.69 -9.98 -12.33
N ASP A 207 -18.68 -10.80 -12.11
CA ASP A 207 -19.91 -10.38 -11.45
C ASP A 207 -19.60 -10.12 -9.98
N LEU A 208 -19.51 -8.85 -9.63
CA LEU A 208 -19.18 -8.38 -8.28
C LEU A 208 -20.44 -8.27 -7.42
N SER A 209 -21.62 -8.51 -7.97
CA SER A 209 -22.90 -8.21 -7.31
C SER A 209 -23.31 -9.28 -6.30
N ASP A 210 -22.89 -10.52 -6.49
CA ASP A 210 -23.25 -11.64 -5.65
C ASP A 210 -22.13 -12.17 -4.75
N GLY A 211 -20.92 -11.61 -4.90
CA GLY A 211 -19.74 -12.05 -4.15
C GLY A 211 -19.25 -13.45 -4.53
N VAL A 212 -19.76 -14.01 -5.61
CA VAL A 212 -19.41 -15.29 -6.19
C VAL A 212 -19.02 -15.08 -7.65
N GLY A 213 -18.05 -15.77 -8.16
CA GLY A 213 -17.58 -15.64 -9.54
C GLY A 213 -16.12 -15.28 -9.66
N VAL A 214 -15.61 -15.09 -10.84
CA VAL A 214 -14.20 -14.83 -11.11
C VAL A 214 -13.83 -13.42 -10.62
N GLY A 215 -13.01 -13.32 -9.62
CA GLY A 215 -12.50 -12.03 -9.14
C GLY A 215 -12.74 -11.78 -7.65
N LEU A 216 -13.20 -10.60 -7.30
CA LEU A 216 -13.31 -10.05 -5.96
C LEU A 216 -14.01 -10.91 -4.92
N GLY A 217 -15.12 -11.47 -5.30
CA GLY A 217 -15.98 -12.17 -4.36
C GLY A 217 -15.53 -13.59 -4.03
N ASP A 218 -14.61 -14.15 -4.83
CA ASP A 218 -14.34 -15.58 -4.77
C ASP A 218 -13.47 -15.99 -3.59
N ALA A 219 -12.52 -15.14 -3.19
CA ALA A 219 -11.59 -15.50 -2.12
C ALA A 219 -11.03 -14.28 -1.38
N GLY A 220 -10.47 -14.52 -0.21
CA GLY A 220 -9.72 -13.55 0.55
C GLY A 220 -10.56 -12.47 1.23
N ALA A 221 -9.99 -11.28 1.38
CA ALA A 221 -10.58 -10.18 2.14
C ALA A 221 -11.95 -9.73 1.61
N MET A 222 -12.15 -9.77 0.30
CA MET A 222 -13.42 -9.38 -0.32
C MET A 222 -14.52 -10.41 -0.10
N ASN A 223 -14.20 -11.71 -0.21
CA ASN A 223 -15.14 -12.76 0.14
C ASN A 223 -15.53 -12.70 1.63
N TYR A 224 -14.54 -12.49 2.50
CA TYR A 224 -14.80 -12.25 3.92
C TYR A 224 -15.77 -11.09 4.14
N TYR A 225 -15.54 -9.95 3.47
CA TYR A 225 -16.42 -8.78 3.57
C TYR A 225 -17.85 -9.11 3.11
N TYR A 226 -17.98 -9.76 1.95
CA TYR A 226 -19.28 -10.15 1.40
C TYR A 226 -20.02 -11.12 2.31
N GLN A 227 -19.36 -12.13 2.83
CA GLN A 227 -19.97 -13.10 3.76
C GLN A 227 -20.44 -12.42 5.06
N LYS A 228 -19.77 -11.36 5.47
CA LYS A 228 -20.11 -10.60 6.67
C LYS A 228 -21.26 -9.62 6.47
N ASN A 229 -21.33 -8.96 5.33
CA ASN A 229 -22.20 -7.80 5.11
C ASN A 229 -23.27 -8.03 4.04
N ALA A 230 -23.22 -9.15 3.29
CA ALA A 230 -24.08 -9.47 2.14
C ALA A 230 -24.04 -8.40 1.02
N GLU A 231 -22.94 -7.66 0.94
CA GLU A 231 -22.69 -6.65 -0.09
C GLU A 231 -21.18 -6.51 -0.35
N LEU A 232 -20.80 -6.05 -1.52
CA LEU A 232 -19.42 -5.74 -1.83
C LEU A 232 -19.03 -4.35 -1.28
N PRO A 233 -17.77 -4.15 -0.88
CA PRO A 233 -17.33 -2.85 -0.40
C PRO A 233 -17.42 -1.80 -1.51
N PHE A 234 -17.79 -0.58 -1.16
CA PHE A 234 -17.77 0.62 -2.03
C PHE A 234 -18.74 0.61 -3.21
N GLY A 235 -19.69 -0.32 -3.28
CA GLY A 235 -20.57 -0.46 -4.44
C GLY A 235 -19.79 -0.71 -5.73
N ALA A 236 -18.67 -1.43 -5.63
CA ALA A 236 -17.73 -1.60 -6.71
C ALA A 236 -18.37 -2.35 -7.90
N ALA A 237 -18.48 -1.68 -9.03
CA ALA A 237 -18.86 -2.29 -10.30
C ALA A 237 -17.64 -2.74 -11.12
N ALA A 238 -16.48 -2.15 -10.87
CA ALA A 238 -15.20 -2.50 -11.50
C ALA A 238 -14.04 -2.00 -10.63
N VAL A 239 -12.92 -2.71 -10.66
CA VAL A 239 -11.68 -2.31 -9.98
C VAL A 239 -10.57 -2.19 -11.00
N THR A 240 -9.88 -1.06 -10.95
CA THR A 240 -8.68 -0.81 -11.72
C THR A 240 -7.57 -0.41 -10.76
N THR A 241 -6.42 -1.06 -10.88
CA THR A 241 -5.23 -0.76 -10.07
C THR A 241 -4.03 -0.53 -10.96
N LEU A 242 -2.96 -0.01 -10.38
CA LEU A 242 -1.67 0.11 -11.06
C LEU A 242 -1.17 -1.29 -11.44
N SER A 243 -0.71 -1.43 -12.68
CA SER A 243 -0.06 -2.66 -13.13
C SER A 243 1.27 -2.86 -12.41
N THR A 244 1.48 -4.04 -11.86
CA THR A 244 2.66 -4.42 -11.09
C THR A 244 3.43 -5.56 -11.75
N ILE A 245 4.72 -5.65 -11.43
CA ILE A 245 5.56 -6.81 -11.74
C ILE A 245 5.84 -7.57 -10.45
N THR A 246 6.08 -8.87 -10.56
CA THR A 246 6.40 -9.76 -9.43
C THR A 246 7.87 -10.17 -9.38
N SER A 247 8.64 -9.75 -10.37
CA SER A 247 10.09 -9.96 -10.43
C SER A 247 10.78 -8.76 -11.05
N LEU A 248 11.89 -8.37 -10.48
CA LEU A 248 12.78 -7.34 -11.01
C LEU A 248 13.91 -7.98 -11.82
N SER A 249 14.33 -7.28 -12.85
CA SER A 249 15.44 -7.66 -13.74
C SER A 249 16.26 -6.44 -14.11
N SER A 250 16.76 -5.71 -13.10
CA SER A 250 17.47 -4.44 -13.27
C SER A 250 16.63 -3.43 -14.08
N ASN A 251 15.45 -3.12 -13.60
CA ASN A 251 14.51 -2.23 -14.27
C ASN A 251 15.00 -0.78 -14.21
N PRO A 252 15.14 -0.07 -15.35
CA PRO A 252 15.48 1.36 -15.33
C PRO A 252 14.42 2.17 -14.60
N ILE A 253 14.85 3.04 -13.69
CA ILE A 253 13.94 3.90 -12.92
C ILE A 253 14.13 5.38 -13.22
N ILE A 254 15.38 5.82 -13.49
CA ILE A 254 15.67 7.21 -13.76
C ILE A 254 16.92 7.34 -14.63
N ASP A 255 16.94 8.32 -15.55
CA ASP A 255 18.13 8.83 -16.20
C ASP A 255 18.60 10.06 -15.41
N LEU A 256 19.86 10.04 -14.99
CA LEU A 256 20.47 11.13 -14.23
C LEU A 256 20.84 12.28 -15.16
N THR A 257 20.67 13.51 -14.68
CA THR A 257 20.96 14.70 -15.46
C THR A 257 22.40 15.14 -15.21
N PRO A 258 23.23 15.36 -16.27
CA PRO A 258 24.57 15.86 -16.12
C PRO A 258 24.60 17.34 -15.72
N GLY A 259 25.68 17.77 -15.06
CA GLY A 259 25.95 19.18 -14.77
C GLY A 259 25.16 19.78 -13.61
N SER A 260 24.46 18.97 -12.84
CA SER A 260 23.84 19.42 -11.59
C SER A 260 24.94 19.77 -10.58
N VAL A 261 24.78 20.86 -9.85
CA VAL A 261 25.74 21.32 -8.82
C VAL A 261 25.56 20.44 -7.59
N VAL A 262 26.18 19.26 -7.60
CA VAL A 262 26.00 18.28 -6.54
C VAL A 262 27.23 18.17 -5.65
N ASP A 263 28.38 18.20 -6.19
CA ASP A 263 29.69 18.28 -5.50
C ASP A 263 30.82 18.26 -6.53
N ALA A 264 32.05 18.66 -6.15
CA ALA A 264 33.19 18.52 -7.02
C ALA A 264 33.49 17.03 -7.29
N GLY A 265 33.30 16.59 -8.53
CA GLY A 265 33.54 15.21 -8.96
C GLY A 265 32.28 14.31 -9.14
N GLN A 266 31.11 14.83 -8.87
CA GLN A 266 29.85 14.12 -9.22
C GLN A 266 29.25 14.76 -10.49
N GLU A 267 29.14 13.98 -11.56
CA GLU A 267 28.74 14.51 -12.88
C GLU A 267 27.21 14.39 -13.11
N TYR A 268 26.56 13.45 -12.43
CA TYR A 268 25.16 13.10 -12.67
C TYR A 268 24.34 13.13 -11.39
N TYR A 269 23.11 13.62 -11.50
CA TYR A 269 22.17 13.71 -10.39
C TYR A 269 20.74 13.43 -10.86
N GLY A 270 19.93 12.84 -9.98
CA GLY A 270 18.50 12.67 -10.19
C GLY A 270 17.76 12.27 -8.92
N GLN A 271 16.44 12.42 -8.96
CA GLN A 271 15.57 12.07 -7.84
C GLN A 271 14.39 11.23 -8.30
N VAL A 272 14.06 10.23 -7.52
CA VAL A 272 12.84 9.44 -7.67
C VAL A 272 11.96 9.57 -6.43
N MET A 273 10.66 9.29 -6.60
CA MET A 273 9.74 9.12 -5.49
C MET A 273 9.42 7.63 -5.34
N ILE A 274 9.79 7.04 -4.21
CA ILE A 274 9.35 5.69 -3.84
C ILE A 274 8.04 5.83 -3.06
N ARG A 275 7.00 5.11 -3.49
CA ARG A 275 5.72 5.05 -2.82
C ARG A 275 5.42 3.63 -2.38
N ILE A 276 4.98 3.49 -1.14
CA ILE A 276 4.69 2.20 -0.52
C ILE A 276 3.31 2.27 0.10
N TRP A 277 2.44 1.31 -0.26
CA TRP A 277 1.07 1.27 0.26
C TRP A 277 0.59 -0.17 0.50
N LEU A 278 -0.50 -0.28 1.23
CA LEU A 278 -1.31 -1.49 1.32
C LEU A 278 -2.44 -1.37 0.30
N GLU A 279 -2.43 -2.26 -0.70
CA GLU A 279 -3.43 -2.25 -1.76
C GLU A 279 -4.77 -2.72 -1.20
N GLY A 280 -5.73 -1.80 -1.18
CA GLY A 280 -7.03 -2.06 -0.57
C GLY A 280 -7.84 -3.14 -1.27
N TRP A 281 -7.59 -3.36 -2.54
CA TRP A 281 -8.25 -4.38 -3.33
C TRP A 281 -7.57 -5.74 -3.30
N ASP A 282 -6.43 -5.87 -2.63
CA ASP A 282 -5.73 -7.15 -2.54
C ASP A 282 -6.50 -8.16 -1.69
N ALA A 283 -6.52 -9.41 -2.14
CA ALA A 283 -7.18 -10.49 -1.43
C ALA A 283 -6.63 -10.77 -0.02
N ASN A 284 -5.39 -10.32 0.25
CA ASN A 284 -4.75 -10.40 1.56
C ASN A 284 -4.97 -9.14 2.43
N SER A 285 -5.75 -8.17 1.95
CA SER A 285 -5.94 -6.87 2.60
C SER A 285 -6.98 -6.93 3.71
N PHE A 286 -6.72 -7.75 4.72
CA PHE A 286 -7.54 -7.82 5.94
C PHE A 286 -7.17 -6.69 6.91
N ASN A 287 -8.10 -6.27 7.76
CA ASN A 287 -7.83 -5.25 8.78
C ASN A 287 -6.62 -5.56 9.66
N SER A 288 -6.34 -6.83 9.89
CA SER A 288 -5.18 -7.28 10.66
C SER A 288 -3.84 -6.87 10.05
N VAL A 289 -3.76 -6.55 8.75
CA VAL A 289 -2.51 -6.09 8.12
C VAL A 289 -2.09 -4.70 8.58
N LEU A 290 -3.05 -3.85 8.96
CA LEU A 290 -2.80 -2.47 9.38
C LEU A 290 -1.99 -2.34 10.68
N THR A 291 -1.88 -3.42 11.45
CA THR A 291 -1.19 -3.44 12.74
C THR A 291 0.17 -4.13 12.69
N ARG A 292 0.66 -4.48 11.50
CA ARG A 292 1.89 -5.25 11.34
C ARG A 292 3.09 -4.36 11.08
N ILE A 293 4.26 -4.83 11.55
CA ILE A 293 5.53 -4.26 11.15
C ILE A 293 5.77 -4.65 9.70
N ILE A 294 6.02 -3.69 8.87
CA ILE A 294 6.33 -3.85 7.45
C ILE A 294 7.80 -3.53 7.26
N GLN A 295 8.50 -4.39 6.52
CA GLN A 295 9.90 -4.26 6.19
C GLN A 295 10.08 -4.24 4.68
N ALA A 296 10.93 -3.35 4.20
CA ALA A 296 11.31 -3.29 2.80
C ALA A 296 12.82 -3.08 2.67
N GLN A 297 13.44 -3.83 1.77
CA GLN A 297 14.84 -3.64 1.40
C GLN A 297 14.91 -3.42 -0.11
N PHE A 298 15.69 -2.44 -0.52
CA PHE A 298 15.86 -2.06 -1.92
C PHE A 298 17.33 -2.13 -2.30
N GLN A 299 17.59 -2.56 -3.52
CA GLN A 299 18.92 -2.53 -4.12
C GLN A 299 18.88 -1.82 -5.47
N PHE A 300 19.81 -0.94 -5.67
CA PHE A 300 19.96 -0.16 -6.89
C PHE A 300 21.38 -0.31 -7.44
N SER A 301 21.49 -0.31 -8.76
CA SER A 301 22.76 -0.25 -9.48
C SER A 301 22.74 0.90 -10.51
N GLY A 302 23.91 1.23 -11.01
CA GLY A 302 24.09 2.22 -12.05
C GLY A 302 24.58 1.60 -13.35
N THR A 303 24.18 2.20 -14.45
CA THR A 303 24.66 1.88 -15.79
C THR A 303 24.73 3.13 -16.63
N ASN A 304 25.35 3.03 -17.81
CA ASN A 304 25.28 4.05 -18.82
C ASN A 304 24.14 3.72 -19.78
N ALA A 305 23.32 4.76 -20.13
CA ALA A 305 22.12 4.64 -20.97
C ALA A 305 22.45 4.41 -22.46
#